data_347d5f372967e12b1c0afa0ada05608a
#
_entry.id   347d5f372967e12b1c0afa0ada05608a
#
_cell.length_a   1.000
_cell.length_b   1.000
_cell.length_c   1.000
_cell.angle_alpha   90.00
_cell.angle_beta   90.00
_cell.angle_gamma   90.00
#
_symmetry.space_group_name_H-M   'P 1'
#
loop_
_entity.id
_entity.type
_entity.pdbx_description
1 polymer ?
#
loop_
_entity_poly.entity_id
_entity_poly.type
_entity_poly.pdbx_seq_one_letter_code
_entity_poly.pdbx_strand_id
1 'polypeptide(L)'
;MDFLRKIKTKLIQGLLYSVLIGATLYIASSNVLASNSAVILLYHRFSNPVQSETSLSKDNFSDHVNELSSGKYSVLSLAQLIKHLDIGTSLPKRSVVITIDDAYDSFLSTAWPLLKEAGLPATLFLTTQPINSEKKGYLNWPQIRTLTKEGVSIGLKAHSQRRLATLTRQEVRAEIETARALIFKNLGVTPIAFAFPYGLASESAQKVVQAEGYKAGFGQHSGVLHRKTYRYYLPRFSLTDAYGDLDRFKTVVNAIALPVVDLTPSNPLLSPDKNPPNIGFTILPEVTDLAGLACYHSKFGKIKTQRLGSSRVEIRFREPFASGRSRINCTIPGEDGRWRWFGMQYYLPK
;
A
#
# COMPACT_ATOMS: atom_id res chain seq x y z
N MET A 1 1.07 50.48 -54.43
CA MET A 1 2.07 49.94 -53.51
C MET A 1 1.55 49.77 -52.06
N ASP A 2 0.58 50.52 -51.62
CA ASP A 2 0.04 50.47 -50.23
C ASP A 2 -0.83 49.25 -49.88
N PHE A 3 -1.50 48.66 -50.83
CA PHE A 3 -2.39 47.52 -50.59
C PHE A 3 -1.61 46.24 -50.18
N LEU A 4 -0.52 45.96 -50.86
CA LEU A 4 0.34 44.80 -50.56
C LEU A 4 1.08 44.94 -49.21
N ARG A 5 1.35 46.19 -48.79
CA ARG A 5 2.01 46.45 -47.48
C ARG A 5 1.04 46.20 -46.32
N LYS A 6 -0.25 46.54 -46.42
CA LYS A 6 -1.29 46.26 -45.42
C LYS A 6 -1.60 44.76 -45.27
N ILE A 7 -1.53 43.98 -46.35
CA ILE A 7 -1.74 42.51 -46.27
C ILE A 7 -0.55 41.83 -45.56
N LYS A 8 0.68 42.23 -45.82
CA LYS A 8 1.87 41.68 -45.13
C LYS A 8 1.82 41.98 -43.61
N THR A 9 1.42 43.17 -43.21
CA THR A 9 1.33 43.55 -41.78
C THR A 9 0.27 42.75 -41.04
N LYS A 10 -0.91 42.51 -41.63
CA LYS A 10 -1.95 41.68 -41.02
C LYS A 10 -1.56 40.19 -40.92
N LEU A 11 -0.88 39.65 -41.91
CA LEU A 11 -0.35 38.27 -41.89
C LEU A 11 0.71 38.08 -40.79
N ILE A 12 1.61 39.03 -40.62
CA ILE A 12 2.65 38.96 -39.57
C ILE A 12 2.03 39.12 -38.18
N GLN A 13 1.03 39.98 -38.00
CA GLN A 13 0.32 40.10 -36.75
C GLN A 13 -0.50 38.83 -36.41
N GLY A 14 -1.14 38.19 -37.41
CA GLY A 14 -1.85 36.92 -37.23
C GLY A 14 -0.91 35.78 -36.85
N LEU A 15 0.27 35.68 -37.42
CA LEU A 15 1.29 34.69 -37.06
C LEU A 15 1.85 34.89 -35.65
N LEU A 16 2.12 36.16 -35.26
CA LEU A 16 2.56 36.49 -33.89
C LEU A 16 1.53 36.17 -32.81
N TYR A 17 0.23 36.39 -33.07
CA TYR A 17 -0.85 36.01 -32.16
C TYR A 17 -0.99 34.49 -32.03
N SER A 18 -0.84 33.72 -33.12
CA SER A 18 -0.90 32.26 -33.11
C SER A 18 0.26 31.63 -32.34
N VAL A 19 1.46 32.23 -32.43
CA VAL A 19 2.64 31.77 -31.65
C VAL A 19 2.53 32.11 -30.17
N LEU A 20 1.94 33.25 -29.80
CA LEU A 20 1.72 33.63 -28.40
C LEU A 20 0.64 32.74 -27.74
N ILE A 21 -0.44 32.37 -28.47
CA ILE A 21 -1.47 31.46 -27.93
C ILE A 21 -0.92 30.02 -27.82
N GLY A 22 -0.07 29.58 -28.77
CA GLY A 22 0.61 28.28 -28.68
C GLY A 22 1.59 28.18 -27.50
N ALA A 23 2.29 29.27 -27.19
CA ALA A 23 3.25 29.31 -26.07
C ALA A 23 2.56 29.34 -24.69
N THR A 24 1.37 29.92 -24.58
CA THR A 24 0.62 29.97 -23.32
C THR A 24 -0.08 28.63 -22.99
N LEU A 25 -0.40 27.82 -24.00
CA LEU A 25 -0.95 26.46 -23.79
C LEU A 25 0.11 25.42 -23.38
N TYR A 26 1.42 25.70 -23.53
CA TYR A 26 2.50 24.79 -23.18
C TYR A 26 3.00 24.94 -21.73
N ILE A 27 2.53 25.93 -20.96
CA ILE A 27 3.00 26.22 -19.58
C ILE A 27 2.08 25.65 -18.50
N ALA A 28 0.98 25.00 -18.85
CA ALA A 28 0.13 24.30 -17.88
C ALA A 28 0.51 22.80 -17.70
N SER A 29 1.77 22.42 -17.94
CA SER A 29 2.32 21.21 -17.36
C SER A 29 2.47 21.46 -15.87
N SER A 30 1.42 21.19 -15.10
CA SER A 30 1.53 21.10 -13.66
C SER A 30 2.77 20.25 -13.36
N ASN A 31 3.81 20.87 -12.81
CA ASN A 31 4.94 20.14 -12.21
C ASN A 31 4.33 19.25 -11.11
N VAL A 32 3.91 18.05 -11.49
CA VAL A 32 3.61 16.98 -10.55
C VAL A 32 4.94 16.67 -9.88
N LEU A 33 5.16 17.34 -8.75
CA LEU A 33 6.41 17.20 -8.01
C LEU A 33 6.59 15.70 -7.70
N ALA A 34 7.67 15.16 -8.21
CA ALA A 34 8.00 13.74 -8.17
C ALA A 34 8.24 13.26 -6.73
N SER A 35 7.76 12.07 -6.39
CA SER A 35 7.97 11.41 -5.10
C SER A 35 8.45 9.98 -5.33
N ASN A 36 9.24 9.47 -4.39
CA ASN A 36 9.62 8.05 -4.36
C ASN A 36 8.77 7.24 -3.37
N SER A 37 7.70 7.84 -2.83
CA SER A 37 6.91 7.30 -1.73
C SER A 37 5.43 7.16 -2.08
N ALA A 38 4.79 6.09 -1.59
CA ALA A 38 3.34 5.93 -1.59
C ALA A 38 2.87 5.32 -0.27
N VAL A 39 1.73 5.79 0.22
CA VAL A 39 1.01 5.20 1.34
C VAL A 39 0.00 4.21 0.81
N ILE A 40 -0.04 2.99 1.36
CA ILE A 40 -1.02 1.97 0.99
C ILE A 40 -1.90 1.72 2.21
N LEU A 41 -3.19 2.00 2.07
CA LEU A 41 -4.19 1.85 3.12
C LEU A 41 -4.79 0.44 3.06
N LEU A 42 -5.04 -0.13 4.22
CA LEU A 42 -5.66 -1.43 4.39
C LEU A 42 -6.91 -1.32 5.26
N TYR A 43 -8.03 -1.70 4.69
CA TYR A 43 -9.31 -1.86 5.38
C TYR A 43 -9.79 -3.31 5.31
N HIS A 44 -10.74 -3.68 6.17
CA HIS A 44 -11.38 -5.00 6.14
C HIS A 44 -12.91 -4.86 6.21
N ARG A 45 -13.42 -4.43 7.37
CA ARG A 45 -14.87 -4.31 7.65
C ARG A 45 -15.24 -2.87 7.92
N PHE A 46 -16.48 -2.56 7.58
CA PHE A 46 -17.07 -1.26 7.85
C PHE A 46 -18.38 -1.47 8.59
N SER A 47 -18.48 -1.04 9.82
CA SER A 47 -19.67 -1.28 10.65
C SER A 47 -19.87 -0.22 11.72
N ASN A 48 -21.12 0.08 11.99
CA ASN A 48 -21.53 0.92 13.09
C ASN A 48 -22.72 0.24 13.80
N PRO A 49 -22.58 -0.21 15.08
CA PRO A 49 -21.38 -0.13 15.90
C PRO A 49 -20.26 -1.08 15.43
N VAL A 50 -19.04 -0.81 15.90
CA VAL A 50 -17.86 -1.64 15.61
C VAL A 50 -18.02 -3.05 16.18
N GLN A 51 -17.90 -4.04 15.29
CA GLN A 51 -18.17 -5.44 15.62
C GLN A 51 -16.94 -6.31 15.82
N SER A 52 -15.75 -5.81 15.46
CA SER A 52 -14.50 -6.59 15.55
C SER A 52 -13.27 -5.68 15.55
N GLU A 53 -12.13 -6.22 15.99
CA GLU A 53 -10.83 -5.54 15.97
C GLU A 53 -10.39 -5.10 14.57
N THR A 54 -10.97 -5.66 13.50
CA THR A 54 -10.68 -5.30 12.10
C THR A 54 -11.72 -4.36 11.49
N SER A 55 -12.70 -3.91 12.27
CA SER A 55 -13.75 -2.99 11.82
C SER A 55 -13.31 -1.53 11.97
N LEU A 56 -13.74 -0.71 11.02
CA LEU A 56 -13.73 0.73 11.10
C LEU A 56 -15.19 1.21 11.07
N SER A 57 -15.54 2.20 11.90
CA SER A 57 -16.86 2.80 11.88
C SER A 57 -17.12 3.50 10.54
N LYS A 58 -18.41 3.60 10.17
CA LYS A 58 -18.82 4.34 8.97
C LYS A 58 -18.40 5.80 9.05
N ASP A 59 -18.51 6.41 10.22
CA ASP A 59 -18.21 7.83 10.44
C ASP A 59 -16.71 8.10 10.22
N ASN A 60 -15.83 7.33 10.87
CA ASN A 60 -14.38 7.42 10.63
C ASN A 60 -14.03 7.18 9.16
N PHE A 61 -14.69 6.21 8.49
CA PHE A 61 -14.45 5.97 7.09
C PHE A 61 -14.90 7.13 6.19
N SER A 62 -16.03 7.75 6.51
CA SER A 62 -16.51 8.95 5.82
C SER A 62 -15.50 10.11 5.94
N ASP A 63 -14.95 10.32 7.13
CA ASP A 63 -13.91 11.33 7.37
C ASP A 63 -12.63 11.03 6.56
N HIS A 64 -12.25 9.76 6.43
CA HIS A 64 -11.12 9.36 5.57
C HIS A 64 -11.38 9.67 4.09
N VAL A 65 -12.56 9.37 3.59
CA VAL A 65 -12.97 9.66 2.20
C VAL A 65 -12.96 11.17 1.96
N ASN A 66 -13.52 11.96 2.88
CA ASN A 66 -13.55 13.42 2.80
C ASN A 66 -12.12 14.00 2.77
N GLU A 67 -11.22 13.54 3.65
CA GLU A 67 -9.82 13.99 3.65
C GLU A 67 -9.12 13.63 2.34
N LEU A 68 -9.31 12.41 1.81
CA LEU A 68 -8.69 11.99 0.54
C LEU A 68 -9.23 12.79 -0.65
N SER A 69 -10.49 13.23 -0.61
CA SER A 69 -11.15 14.01 -1.66
C SER A 69 -10.80 15.51 -1.61
N SER A 70 -10.04 15.96 -0.60
CA SER A 70 -9.69 17.37 -0.40
C SER A 70 -8.79 17.99 -1.50
N GLY A 71 -8.35 17.18 -2.47
CA GLY A 71 -7.43 17.62 -3.53
C GLY A 71 -5.95 17.66 -3.14
N LYS A 72 -5.63 17.35 -1.87
CA LYS A 72 -4.23 17.32 -1.37
C LYS A 72 -3.46 16.07 -1.79
N TYR A 73 -4.16 14.97 -2.12
CA TYR A 73 -3.59 13.64 -2.32
C TYR A 73 -3.78 13.17 -3.77
N SER A 74 -2.82 12.42 -4.25
CA SER A 74 -2.92 11.68 -5.51
C SER A 74 -3.37 10.25 -5.20
N VAL A 75 -4.69 10.00 -5.17
CA VAL A 75 -5.21 8.66 -4.93
C VAL A 75 -5.10 7.85 -6.21
N LEU A 76 -4.20 6.86 -6.20
CA LEU A 76 -3.89 6.03 -7.35
C LEU A 76 -4.63 4.69 -7.27
N SER A 77 -5.01 4.15 -8.43
CA SER A 77 -5.33 2.73 -8.49
C SER A 77 -4.08 1.88 -8.25
N LEU A 78 -4.26 0.65 -7.78
CA LEU A 78 -3.13 -0.27 -7.59
C LEU A 78 -2.38 -0.56 -8.89
N ALA A 79 -3.10 -0.62 -10.01
CA ALA A 79 -2.49 -0.80 -11.33
C ALA A 79 -1.58 0.39 -11.73
N GLN A 80 -1.99 1.62 -11.43
CA GLN A 80 -1.15 2.81 -11.64
C GLN A 80 0.11 2.76 -10.77
N LEU A 81 -0.02 2.43 -9.47
CA LEU A 81 1.14 2.25 -8.59
C LEU A 81 2.12 1.21 -9.18
N ILE A 82 1.62 0.02 -9.53
CA ILE A 82 2.44 -1.05 -10.09
C ILE A 82 3.13 -0.60 -11.39
N LYS A 83 2.42 0.11 -12.28
CA LYS A 83 3.00 0.67 -13.50
C LYS A 83 4.19 1.59 -13.20
N HIS A 84 4.06 2.52 -12.25
CA HIS A 84 5.17 3.39 -11.84
C HIS A 84 6.37 2.58 -11.32
N LEU A 85 6.11 1.53 -10.54
CA LEU A 85 7.16 0.64 -10.04
C LEU A 85 7.82 -0.17 -11.17
N ASP A 86 7.07 -0.60 -12.20
CA ASP A 86 7.58 -1.40 -13.32
C ASP A 86 8.50 -0.59 -14.22
N ILE A 87 8.10 0.62 -14.58
CA ILE A 87 8.88 1.48 -15.46
C ILE A 87 9.91 2.35 -14.72
N GLY A 88 9.96 2.25 -13.37
CA GLY A 88 10.92 2.99 -12.55
C GLY A 88 10.71 4.51 -12.51
N THR A 89 9.51 5.00 -12.86
CA THR A 89 9.21 6.43 -12.81
C THR A 89 8.81 6.88 -11.41
N SER A 90 9.01 8.16 -11.16
CA SER A 90 8.57 8.78 -9.92
C SER A 90 7.05 8.76 -9.77
N LEU A 91 6.58 8.64 -8.53
CA LEU A 91 5.18 8.73 -8.16
C LEU A 91 4.75 10.20 -8.03
N PRO A 92 3.47 10.52 -8.22
CA PRO A 92 2.91 11.81 -7.83
C PRO A 92 3.14 12.07 -6.33
N LYS A 93 3.26 13.35 -5.95
CA LYS A 93 3.34 13.71 -4.52
C LYS A 93 2.10 13.22 -3.76
N ARG A 94 2.32 12.79 -2.50
CA ARG A 94 1.25 12.31 -1.62
C ARG A 94 0.41 11.21 -2.27
N SER A 95 1.07 10.27 -2.95
CA SER A 95 0.42 9.10 -3.54
C SER A 95 -0.16 8.21 -2.45
N VAL A 96 -1.45 7.90 -2.59
CA VAL A 96 -2.20 7.02 -1.69
C VAL A 96 -2.87 5.93 -2.52
N VAL A 97 -2.90 4.69 -2.03
CA VAL A 97 -3.63 3.57 -2.63
C VAL A 97 -4.58 2.97 -1.60
N ILE A 98 -5.83 2.74 -1.99
CA ILE A 98 -6.87 2.16 -1.12
C ILE A 98 -6.97 0.68 -1.42
N THR A 99 -6.79 -0.16 -0.38
CA THR A 99 -6.96 -1.62 -0.46
C THR A 99 -7.90 -2.12 0.62
N ILE A 100 -8.74 -3.10 0.26
CA ILE A 100 -9.70 -3.75 1.14
C ILE A 100 -9.45 -5.26 1.09
N ASP A 101 -9.38 -5.91 2.24
CA ASP A 101 -9.15 -7.35 2.33
C ASP A 101 -10.44 -8.10 2.68
N ASP A 102 -10.50 -9.38 2.25
CA ASP A 102 -11.46 -10.43 2.64
C ASP A 102 -12.87 -10.35 2.06
N ALA A 103 -13.23 -9.34 1.29
CA ALA A 103 -14.54 -9.22 0.63
C ALA A 103 -15.74 -9.36 1.59
N TYR A 104 -15.71 -8.69 2.74
CA TYR A 104 -16.87 -8.59 3.62
C TYR A 104 -18.00 -7.79 2.96
N ASP A 105 -19.26 -8.16 3.25
CA ASP A 105 -20.47 -7.53 2.68
C ASP A 105 -20.58 -6.04 3.00
N SER A 106 -20.01 -5.61 4.13
CA SER A 106 -19.94 -4.20 4.52
C SER A 106 -19.13 -3.32 3.56
N PHE A 107 -18.26 -3.90 2.73
CA PHE A 107 -17.61 -3.15 1.67
C PHE A 107 -18.64 -2.63 0.65
N LEU A 108 -19.54 -3.50 0.17
CA LEU A 108 -20.58 -3.15 -0.80
C LEU A 108 -21.62 -2.21 -0.18
N SER A 109 -22.07 -2.50 1.04
CA SER A 109 -23.19 -1.78 1.66
C SER A 109 -22.79 -0.44 2.29
N THR A 110 -21.53 -0.26 2.68
CA THR A 110 -21.08 0.91 3.45
C THR A 110 -19.96 1.69 2.77
N ALA A 111 -18.88 1.02 2.37
CA ALA A 111 -17.68 1.72 1.91
C ALA A 111 -17.73 2.08 0.42
N TRP A 112 -18.19 1.16 -0.43
CA TRP A 112 -18.18 1.38 -1.86
C TRP A 112 -19.03 2.57 -2.32
N PRO A 113 -20.25 2.81 -1.80
CA PRO A 113 -21.02 4.00 -2.15
C PRO A 113 -20.26 5.30 -1.92
N LEU A 114 -19.57 5.46 -0.80
CA LEU A 114 -18.76 6.64 -0.48
C LEU A 114 -17.56 6.80 -1.42
N LEU A 115 -16.82 5.71 -1.68
CA LEU A 115 -15.69 5.73 -2.60
C LEU A 115 -16.10 6.04 -4.03
N LYS A 116 -17.22 5.47 -4.48
CA LYS A 116 -17.78 5.67 -5.82
C LYS A 116 -18.22 7.12 -6.04
N GLU A 117 -18.94 7.69 -5.07
CA GLU A 117 -19.37 9.10 -5.09
C GLU A 117 -18.17 10.05 -5.15
N ALA A 118 -17.12 9.75 -4.38
CA ALA A 118 -15.89 10.53 -4.34
C ALA A 118 -14.95 10.27 -5.55
N GLY A 119 -15.28 9.33 -6.45
CA GLY A 119 -14.43 8.97 -7.59
C GLY A 119 -13.10 8.33 -7.18
N LEU A 120 -13.00 7.74 -5.98
CA LEU A 120 -11.76 7.18 -5.46
C LEU A 120 -11.60 5.70 -5.85
N PRO A 121 -10.48 5.31 -6.49
CA PRO A 121 -10.23 3.94 -6.88
C PRO A 121 -9.93 3.05 -5.67
N ALA A 122 -10.40 1.80 -5.72
CA ALA A 122 -10.17 0.81 -4.68
C ALA A 122 -9.81 -0.56 -5.27
N THR A 123 -9.02 -1.34 -4.51
CA THR A 123 -8.69 -2.73 -4.84
C THR A 123 -9.18 -3.65 -3.75
N LEU A 124 -10.00 -4.64 -4.12
CA LEU A 124 -10.53 -5.66 -3.23
C LEU A 124 -9.72 -6.95 -3.36
N PHE A 125 -9.00 -7.33 -2.30
CA PHE A 125 -8.24 -8.58 -2.23
C PHE A 125 -9.13 -9.72 -1.74
N LEU A 126 -9.37 -10.71 -2.60
CA LEU A 126 -10.30 -11.80 -2.36
C LEU A 126 -9.64 -12.99 -1.65
N THR A 127 -10.28 -13.45 -0.57
CA THR A 127 -10.14 -14.81 -0.04
C THR A 127 -11.31 -15.63 -0.59
N THR A 128 -11.04 -16.60 -1.45
CA THR A 128 -12.11 -17.18 -2.29
C THR A 128 -12.95 -18.26 -1.61
N GLN A 129 -12.45 -18.94 -0.57
CA GLN A 129 -13.19 -20.00 0.12
C GLN A 129 -14.50 -19.50 0.75
N PRO A 130 -14.53 -18.40 1.57
CA PRO A 130 -15.78 -17.93 2.14
C PRO A 130 -16.77 -17.41 1.09
N ILE A 131 -16.28 -16.85 -0.01
CA ILE A 131 -17.11 -16.41 -1.14
C ILE A 131 -17.75 -17.62 -1.83
N ASN A 132 -16.94 -18.63 -2.12
CA ASN A 132 -17.38 -19.83 -2.84
C ASN A 132 -18.33 -20.72 -2.03
N SER A 133 -18.24 -20.66 -0.69
CA SER A 133 -19.14 -21.36 0.24
C SER A 133 -20.33 -20.48 0.69
N GLU A 134 -20.52 -19.32 0.09
CA GLU A 134 -21.60 -18.37 0.40
C GLU A 134 -21.71 -18.07 1.90
N LYS A 135 -20.56 -17.94 2.54
CA LYS A 135 -20.48 -17.69 3.99
C LYS A 135 -21.15 -16.35 4.34
N LYS A 136 -22.07 -16.37 5.31
CA LYS A 136 -22.75 -15.17 5.82
C LYS A 136 -21.73 -14.08 6.23
N GLY A 137 -22.01 -12.84 5.86
CA GLY A 137 -21.16 -11.68 6.15
C GLY A 137 -20.05 -11.46 5.09
N TYR A 138 -20.05 -12.26 4.01
CA TYR A 138 -19.16 -12.09 2.86
C TYR A 138 -19.97 -11.80 1.60
N LEU A 139 -19.34 -11.09 0.67
CA LEU A 139 -19.88 -10.91 -0.68
C LEU A 139 -19.97 -12.26 -1.42
N ASN A 140 -20.97 -12.40 -2.28
CA ASN A 140 -21.05 -13.49 -3.25
C ASN A 140 -20.49 -13.08 -4.62
N TRP A 141 -20.30 -14.04 -5.53
CA TRP A 141 -19.74 -13.77 -6.85
C TRP A 141 -20.55 -12.77 -7.70
N PRO A 142 -21.90 -12.80 -7.74
CA PRO A 142 -22.69 -11.79 -8.41
C PRO A 142 -22.44 -10.35 -7.91
N GLN A 143 -22.35 -10.16 -6.60
CA GLN A 143 -22.06 -8.87 -5.99
C GLN A 143 -20.65 -8.38 -6.35
N ILE A 144 -19.64 -9.25 -6.29
CA ILE A 144 -18.26 -8.91 -6.69
C ILE A 144 -18.20 -8.57 -8.18
N ARG A 145 -18.95 -9.27 -9.04
CA ARG A 145 -19.03 -8.96 -10.46
C ARG A 145 -19.63 -7.57 -10.71
N THR A 146 -20.63 -7.18 -9.94
CA THR A 146 -21.20 -5.81 -10.00
C THR A 146 -20.15 -4.78 -9.61
N LEU A 147 -19.44 -4.97 -8.49
CA LEU A 147 -18.34 -4.10 -8.05
C LEU A 147 -17.25 -3.96 -9.12
N THR A 148 -16.87 -5.07 -9.76
CA THR A 148 -15.85 -5.06 -10.83
C THR A 148 -16.32 -4.24 -12.05
N LYS A 149 -17.60 -4.37 -12.45
CA LYS A 149 -18.18 -3.55 -13.52
C LYS A 149 -18.25 -2.06 -13.16
N GLU A 150 -18.36 -1.75 -11.90
CA GLU A 150 -18.36 -0.39 -11.37
C GLU A 150 -16.96 0.19 -11.13
N GLY A 151 -15.89 -0.55 -11.45
CA GLY A 151 -14.51 -0.06 -11.42
C GLY A 151 -13.67 -0.51 -10.23
N VAL A 152 -14.18 -1.37 -9.33
CA VAL A 152 -13.37 -1.97 -8.27
C VAL A 152 -12.38 -2.96 -8.88
N SER A 153 -11.08 -2.74 -8.61
CA SER A 153 -10.03 -3.66 -9.03
C SER A 153 -9.98 -4.89 -8.12
N ILE A 154 -9.58 -6.05 -8.68
CA ILE A 154 -9.49 -7.30 -7.93
C ILE A 154 -8.03 -7.69 -7.72
N GLY A 155 -7.67 -7.94 -6.45
CA GLY A 155 -6.45 -8.59 -6.03
C GLY A 155 -6.72 -10.00 -5.49
N LEU A 156 -5.68 -10.81 -5.31
CA LEU A 156 -5.79 -12.14 -4.75
C LEU A 156 -5.17 -12.19 -3.36
N LYS A 157 -5.87 -12.80 -2.38
CA LYS A 157 -5.33 -12.98 -1.04
C LYS A 157 -4.98 -14.45 -0.72
N ALA A 158 -5.64 -15.40 -1.26
CA ALA A 158 -5.45 -16.85 -1.26
C ALA A 158 -6.81 -17.54 -1.42
N HIS A 159 -6.84 -18.89 -1.48
CA HIS A 159 -8.10 -19.64 -1.41
C HIS A 159 -8.68 -19.59 0.00
N SER A 160 -7.88 -19.97 0.97
CA SER A 160 -8.27 -20.03 2.39
C SER A 160 -7.52 -18.98 3.23
N GLN A 161 -7.83 -18.94 4.53
CA GLN A 161 -7.10 -18.09 5.47
C GLN A 161 -5.96 -18.83 6.19
N ARG A 162 -5.28 -19.77 5.49
CA ARG A 162 -4.09 -20.43 6.05
C ARG A 162 -2.93 -19.45 6.19
N ARG A 163 -2.06 -19.67 7.19
CA ARG A 163 -0.83 -18.87 7.38
C ARG A 163 0.23 -19.33 6.40
N LEU A 164 0.30 -18.71 5.21
CA LEU A 164 1.18 -19.13 4.12
C LEU A 164 2.67 -19.13 4.50
N ALA A 165 3.05 -18.38 5.52
CA ALA A 165 4.43 -18.33 6.00
C ALA A 165 4.98 -19.68 6.45
N THR A 166 4.13 -20.58 6.92
CA THR A 166 4.50 -21.91 7.45
C THR A 166 4.20 -23.06 6.48
N LEU A 167 3.70 -22.75 5.30
CA LEU A 167 3.36 -23.76 4.29
C LEU A 167 4.56 -24.07 3.41
N THR A 168 4.55 -25.28 2.86
CA THR A 168 5.46 -25.69 1.78
C THR A 168 5.19 -24.89 0.51
N ARG A 169 6.17 -24.80 -0.38
CA ARG A 169 6.00 -24.13 -1.68
C ARG A 169 4.84 -24.70 -2.50
N GLN A 170 4.64 -26.01 -2.44
CA GLN A 170 3.55 -26.67 -3.15
C GLN A 170 2.19 -26.28 -2.59
N GLU A 171 2.03 -26.24 -1.27
CA GLU A 171 0.79 -25.80 -0.63
C GLU A 171 0.49 -24.32 -0.91
N VAL A 172 1.51 -23.43 -0.85
CA VAL A 172 1.33 -22.01 -1.21
C VAL A 172 0.87 -21.88 -2.66
N ARG A 173 1.47 -22.65 -3.59
CA ARG A 173 1.05 -22.67 -4.99
C ARG A 173 -0.40 -23.14 -5.15
N ALA A 174 -0.79 -24.22 -4.48
CA ALA A 174 -2.16 -24.73 -4.52
C ALA A 174 -3.20 -23.71 -4.03
N GLU A 175 -2.91 -22.98 -2.95
CA GLU A 175 -3.75 -21.87 -2.46
C GLU A 175 -3.92 -20.76 -3.51
N ILE A 176 -2.84 -20.41 -4.21
CA ILE A 176 -2.85 -19.39 -5.26
C ILE A 176 -3.62 -19.87 -6.49
N GLU A 177 -3.32 -21.04 -7.00
CA GLU A 177 -3.92 -21.60 -8.24
C GLU A 177 -5.42 -21.80 -8.07
N THR A 178 -5.85 -22.37 -6.94
CA THR A 178 -7.27 -22.56 -6.63
C THR A 178 -8.02 -21.24 -6.60
N ALA A 179 -7.48 -20.24 -5.91
CA ALA A 179 -8.11 -18.93 -5.83
C ALA A 179 -8.14 -18.22 -7.19
N ARG A 180 -7.03 -18.26 -7.95
CA ARG A 180 -6.93 -17.66 -9.28
C ARG A 180 -7.93 -18.26 -10.26
N ALA A 181 -8.07 -19.60 -10.25
CA ALA A 181 -9.04 -20.31 -11.09
C ALA A 181 -10.49 -19.90 -10.77
N LEU A 182 -10.85 -19.80 -9.48
CA LEU A 182 -12.19 -19.35 -9.06
C LEU A 182 -12.46 -17.90 -9.47
N ILE A 183 -11.50 -17.00 -9.30
CA ILE A 183 -11.63 -15.58 -9.73
C ILE A 183 -11.81 -15.52 -11.25
N PHE A 184 -10.98 -16.22 -12.01
CA PHE A 184 -11.08 -16.22 -13.47
C PHE A 184 -12.42 -16.81 -13.94
N LYS A 185 -12.84 -17.95 -13.38
CA LYS A 185 -14.12 -18.61 -13.71
C LYS A 185 -15.32 -17.67 -13.48
N ASN A 186 -15.33 -16.93 -12.39
CA ASN A 186 -16.50 -16.14 -11.98
C ASN A 186 -16.49 -14.69 -12.49
N LEU A 187 -15.31 -14.11 -12.71
CA LEU A 187 -15.16 -12.69 -13.04
C LEU A 187 -14.47 -12.44 -14.39
N GLY A 188 -13.77 -13.43 -14.97
CA GLY A 188 -12.94 -13.26 -16.17
C GLY A 188 -11.68 -12.40 -15.92
N VAL A 189 -11.27 -12.22 -14.65
CA VAL A 189 -10.17 -11.34 -14.25
C VAL A 189 -8.97 -12.17 -13.80
N THR A 190 -7.76 -11.73 -14.17
CA THR A 190 -6.50 -12.26 -13.65
C THR A 190 -5.86 -11.20 -12.73
N PRO A 191 -5.86 -11.41 -11.39
CA PRO A 191 -5.25 -10.47 -10.46
C PRO A 191 -3.74 -10.34 -10.67
N ILE A 192 -3.23 -9.12 -10.63
CA ILE A 192 -1.79 -8.83 -10.77
C ILE A 192 -1.07 -8.63 -9.43
N ALA A 193 -1.81 -8.60 -8.35
CA ALA A 193 -1.31 -8.31 -7.00
C ALA A 193 -1.81 -9.35 -6.00
N PHE A 194 -0.97 -9.64 -5.01
CA PHE A 194 -1.21 -10.63 -3.97
C PHE A 194 -1.13 -10.02 -2.57
N ALA A 195 -2.03 -10.36 -1.66
CA ALA A 195 -1.96 -9.99 -0.25
C ALA A 195 -1.80 -11.25 0.61
N PHE A 196 -0.78 -11.28 1.47
CA PHE A 196 -0.58 -12.43 2.37
C PHE A 196 -1.65 -12.45 3.47
N PRO A 197 -2.34 -13.60 3.69
CA PRO A 197 -3.26 -13.76 4.82
C PRO A 197 -2.59 -13.36 6.14
N TYR A 198 -3.28 -12.54 6.94
CA TYR A 198 -2.77 -11.95 8.20
C TYR A 198 -1.50 -11.08 8.03
N GLY A 199 -1.10 -10.79 6.78
CA GLY A 199 0.18 -10.17 6.47
C GLY A 199 1.39 -11.07 6.76
N LEU A 200 1.20 -12.39 6.94
CA LEU A 200 2.25 -13.34 7.29
C LEU A 200 2.89 -13.94 6.05
N ALA A 201 4.16 -13.63 5.84
CA ALA A 201 4.96 -14.16 4.74
C ALA A 201 6.23 -14.82 5.25
N SER A 202 6.75 -15.76 4.48
CA SER A 202 8.13 -16.22 4.54
C SER A 202 8.83 -15.89 3.22
N GLU A 203 10.14 -15.88 3.21
CA GLU A 203 10.91 -15.72 1.97
C GLU A 203 10.50 -16.77 0.91
N SER A 204 10.23 -18.01 1.37
CA SER A 204 9.74 -19.09 0.50
C SER A 204 8.40 -18.75 -0.14
N ALA A 205 7.42 -18.28 0.65
CA ALA A 205 6.10 -17.89 0.14
C ALA A 205 6.17 -16.68 -0.81
N GLN A 206 7.04 -15.70 -0.50
CA GLN A 206 7.28 -14.54 -1.37
C GLN A 206 7.83 -14.97 -2.74
N LYS A 207 8.79 -15.92 -2.76
CA LYS A 207 9.35 -16.47 -4.01
C LYS A 207 8.29 -17.24 -4.83
N VAL A 208 7.35 -17.93 -4.19
CA VAL A 208 6.22 -18.56 -4.91
C VAL A 208 5.32 -17.50 -5.53
N VAL A 209 4.91 -16.48 -4.78
CA VAL A 209 4.09 -15.37 -5.31
C VAL A 209 4.77 -14.70 -6.51
N GLN A 210 6.09 -14.49 -6.44
CA GLN A 210 6.87 -13.96 -7.57
C GLN A 210 6.86 -14.91 -8.78
N ALA A 211 7.11 -16.20 -8.55
CA ALA A 211 7.14 -17.22 -9.61
C ALA A 211 5.78 -17.42 -10.30
N GLU A 212 4.68 -17.22 -9.57
CA GLU A 212 3.32 -17.25 -10.09
C GLU A 212 2.93 -16.00 -10.91
N GLY A 213 3.86 -15.07 -11.14
CA GLY A 213 3.70 -13.93 -12.04
C GLY A 213 3.05 -12.70 -11.42
N TYR A 214 2.78 -12.68 -10.10
CA TYR A 214 2.29 -11.47 -9.45
C TYR A 214 3.33 -10.34 -9.53
N LYS A 215 2.86 -9.12 -9.67
CA LYS A 215 3.71 -7.93 -9.79
C LYS A 215 4.07 -7.30 -8.44
N ALA A 216 3.26 -7.59 -7.41
CA ALA A 216 3.49 -7.11 -6.04
C ALA A 216 2.84 -8.03 -5.01
N GLY A 217 3.48 -8.15 -3.82
CA GLY A 217 2.95 -8.85 -2.65
C GLY A 217 2.84 -7.89 -1.45
N PHE A 218 1.76 -8.00 -0.68
CA PHE A 218 1.43 -7.06 0.40
C PHE A 218 1.36 -7.74 1.76
N GLY A 219 2.05 -7.16 2.74
CA GLY A 219 1.91 -7.48 4.16
C GLY A 219 0.80 -6.69 4.84
N GLN A 220 0.82 -6.72 6.19
CA GLN A 220 -0.06 -5.92 7.06
C GLN A 220 0.76 -5.17 8.13
N HIS A 221 2.00 -4.87 7.85
CA HIS A 221 2.85 -4.02 8.70
C HIS A 221 2.78 -2.58 8.24
N SER A 222 2.69 -1.66 9.18
CA SER A 222 2.69 -0.23 8.90
C SER A 222 4.01 0.19 8.28
N GLY A 223 3.97 1.12 7.34
CA GLY A 223 5.15 1.66 6.68
C GLY A 223 4.76 2.33 5.36
N VAL A 224 5.62 3.19 4.88
CA VAL A 224 5.43 3.86 3.59
C VAL A 224 6.27 3.15 2.55
N LEU A 225 5.66 2.81 1.42
CA LEU A 225 6.36 2.25 0.28
C LEU A 225 7.39 3.26 -0.24
N HIS A 226 8.62 2.80 -0.43
CA HIS A 226 9.64 3.48 -1.22
C HIS A 226 9.84 2.69 -2.52
N ARG A 227 10.13 3.35 -3.66
CA ARG A 227 10.29 2.67 -4.95
C ARG A 227 11.36 1.56 -4.97
N LYS A 228 12.32 1.58 -4.04
CA LYS A 228 13.33 0.51 -3.84
C LYS A 228 12.91 -0.57 -2.85
N THR A 229 11.72 -0.46 -2.23
CA THR A 229 11.21 -1.49 -1.32
C THR A 229 11.02 -2.80 -2.08
N TYR A 230 11.38 -3.92 -1.43
CA TYR A 230 11.19 -5.23 -2.01
C TYR A 230 9.70 -5.49 -2.31
N ARG A 231 9.39 -5.76 -3.58
CA ARG A 231 8.02 -5.74 -4.14
C ARG A 231 7.09 -6.80 -3.58
N TYR A 232 7.64 -7.90 -3.09
CA TYR A 232 6.84 -9.05 -2.68
C TYR A 232 6.55 -9.08 -1.18
N TYR A 233 6.81 -7.96 -0.48
CA TYR A 233 6.37 -7.77 0.90
C TYR A 233 6.19 -6.28 1.25
N LEU A 234 5.33 -5.62 0.51
CA LEU A 234 5.05 -4.18 0.66
C LEU A 234 4.23 -3.89 1.92
N PRO A 235 4.52 -2.79 2.64
CA PRO A 235 3.79 -2.38 3.82
C PRO A 235 2.42 -1.82 3.48
N ARG A 236 1.47 -1.94 4.42
CA ARG A 236 0.15 -1.30 4.37
C ARG A 236 -0.24 -0.81 5.77
N PHE A 237 -0.82 0.37 5.85
CA PHE A 237 -1.38 0.88 7.10
C PHE A 237 -2.77 0.30 7.32
N SER A 238 -2.90 -0.55 8.33
CA SER A 238 -4.19 -1.11 8.74
C SER A 238 -4.98 -0.07 9.53
N LEU A 239 -6.17 0.26 9.05
CA LEU A 239 -7.08 1.24 9.63
C LEU A 239 -8.29 0.52 10.22
N THR A 240 -8.42 0.64 11.51
CA THR A 240 -9.50 0.10 12.34
C THR A 240 -9.91 1.19 13.32
N ASP A 241 -11.01 1.05 14.04
CA ASP A 241 -11.41 2.09 14.99
C ASP A 241 -10.34 2.43 16.03
N ALA A 242 -9.56 1.44 16.46
CA ALA A 242 -8.45 1.67 17.39
C ALA A 242 -7.28 2.48 16.77
N TYR A 243 -7.21 2.57 15.46
CA TYR A 243 -6.10 3.18 14.72
C TYR A 243 -6.56 3.99 13.50
N GLY A 244 -7.80 4.44 13.47
CA GLY A 244 -8.41 5.09 12.32
C GLY A 244 -9.14 6.39 12.64
N ASP A 245 -8.84 7.06 13.78
CA ASP A 245 -9.28 8.42 14.00
C ASP A 245 -8.67 9.37 12.95
N LEU A 246 -9.33 10.50 12.71
CA LEU A 246 -8.97 11.41 11.62
C LEU A 246 -7.56 12.02 11.77
N ASP A 247 -7.10 12.30 13.00
CA ASP A 247 -5.78 12.90 13.22
C ASP A 247 -4.66 11.89 12.92
N ARG A 248 -4.85 10.65 13.37
CA ARG A 248 -3.96 9.56 13.00
C ARG A 248 -4.00 9.28 11.50
N PHE A 249 -5.18 9.30 10.89
CA PHE A 249 -5.34 9.12 9.46
C PHE A 249 -4.55 10.17 8.67
N LYS A 250 -4.69 11.45 9.03
CA LYS A 250 -3.92 12.55 8.45
C LYS A 250 -2.41 12.34 8.61
N THR A 251 -1.96 11.87 9.78
CA THR A 251 -0.56 11.51 10.01
C THR A 251 -0.09 10.42 9.04
N VAL A 252 -0.88 9.37 8.86
CA VAL A 252 -0.58 8.23 7.99
C VAL A 252 -0.51 8.66 6.52
N VAL A 253 -1.56 9.32 5.99
CA VAL A 253 -1.62 9.66 4.55
C VAL A 253 -0.63 10.77 4.15
N ASN A 254 -0.10 11.51 5.12
CA ASN A 254 0.98 12.48 4.92
C ASN A 254 2.38 11.88 5.12
N ALA A 255 2.51 10.64 5.62
CA ALA A 255 3.81 10.05 5.86
C ALA A 255 4.61 9.87 4.55
N ILE A 256 5.94 9.89 4.66
CA ILE A 256 6.88 9.64 3.59
C ILE A 256 7.75 8.43 3.93
N ALA A 257 8.34 7.79 2.95
CA ALA A 257 9.18 6.64 3.22
C ALA A 257 10.44 7.02 4.01
N LEU A 258 10.77 6.21 5.01
CA LEU A 258 12.15 6.07 5.47
C LEU A 258 12.78 4.95 4.61
N PRO A 259 13.60 5.32 3.62
CA PRO A 259 14.09 4.36 2.64
C PRO A 259 15.20 3.51 3.24
N VAL A 260 14.99 2.20 3.27
CA VAL A 260 15.95 1.24 3.82
C VAL A 260 16.27 0.13 2.81
N VAL A 261 17.48 -0.40 2.94
CA VAL A 261 17.99 -1.58 2.24
C VAL A 261 18.72 -2.49 3.24
N ASP A 262 19.19 -3.65 2.79
CA ASP A 262 19.99 -4.60 3.56
C ASP A 262 19.34 -4.97 4.90
N LEU A 263 18.02 -5.19 4.89
CA LEU A 263 17.27 -5.64 6.07
C LEU A 263 17.72 -7.04 6.49
N THR A 264 18.12 -7.18 7.73
CA THR A 264 18.45 -8.46 8.37
C THR A 264 17.64 -8.66 9.64
N PRO A 265 17.07 -9.87 9.89
CA PRO A 265 16.91 -10.93 8.91
C PRO A 265 15.94 -10.50 7.79
N SER A 266 16.22 -10.91 6.54
CA SER A 266 15.35 -10.65 5.39
C SER A 266 14.09 -11.51 5.40
N ASN A 267 14.17 -12.71 5.99
CA ASN A 267 13.04 -13.61 6.14
C ASN A 267 12.14 -13.16 7.29
N PRO A 268 10.87 -12.81 7.03
CA PRO A 268 9.92 -12.44 8.08
C PRO A 268 9.52 -13.62 8.99
N LEU A 269 9.68 -14.86 8.53
CA LEU A 269 9.48 -16.05 9.34
C LEU A 269 10.72 -16.30 10.19
N LEU A 270 10.56 -16.19 11.51
CA LEU A 270 11.63 -16.47 12.47
C LEU A 270 11.69 -17.95 12.81
N SER A 271 12.90 -18.43 13.04
CA SER A 271 13.17 -19.74 13.60
C SER A 271 13.42 -19.59 15.11
N PRO A 272 12.97 -20.54 15.97
CA PRO A 272 13.16 -20.46 17.42
C PRO A 272 14.63 -20.33 17.85
N ASP A 273 15.55 -20.98 17.14
CA ASP A 273 17.00 -20.93 17.38
C ASP A 273 17.63 -19.56 17.11
N LYS A 274 16.95 -18.68 16.36
CA LYS A 274 17.36 -17.31 16.04
C LYS A 274 16.47 -16.26 16.72
N ASN A 275 15.92 -16.59 17.87
CA ASN A 275 15.06 -15.71 18.65
C ASN A 275 15.70 -15.41 20.02
N PRO A 276 16.00 -14.16 20.37
CA PRO A 276 15.64 -12.92 19.66
C PRO A 276 16.46 -12.67 18.40
N PRO A 277 15.85 -12.09 17.33
CA PRO A 277 16.57 -11.79 16.11
C PRO A 277 17.53 -10.60 16.28
N ASN A 278 18.70 -10.70 15.66
CA ASN A 278 19.56 -9.54 15.45
C ASN A 278 19.05 -8.77 14.22
N ILE A 279 18.44 -7.61 14.45
CA ILE A 279 17.84 -6.82 13.37
C ILE A 279 18.79 -5.71 12.96
N GLY A 280 18.95 -5.53 11.66
CA GLY A 280 19.71 -4.42 11.11
C GLY A 280 19.21 -4.01 9.75
N PHE A 281 19.40 -2.73 9.41
CA PHE A 281 19.06 -2.17 8.10
C PHE A 281 19.91 -0.95 7.79
N THR A 282 20.08 -0.65 6.50
CA THR A 282 20.82 0.52 6.02
C THR A 282 19.85 1.56 5.50
N ILE A 283 19.92 2.79 6.02
CA ILE A 283 19.13 3.93 5.54
C ILE A 283 19.85 4.53 4.33
N LEU A 284 19.10 4.80 3.27
CA LEU A 284 19.65 5.37 2.04
C LEU A 284 20.11 6.83 2.22
N PRO A 285 21.12 7.29 1.45
CA PRO A 285 21.77 8.60 1.63
C PRO A 285 20.85 9.81 1.48
N GLU A 286 19.67 9.64 0.91
CA GLU A 286 18.66 10.70 0.78
C GLU A 286 18.08 11.16 2.13
N VAL A 287 18.38 10.45 3.22
CA VAL A 287 18.08 10.87 4.59
C VAL A 287 19.40 11.13 5.29
N THR A 288 19.77 12.39 5.40
CA THR A 288 21.09 12.83 5.87
C THR A 288 21.16 12.98 7.39
N ASP A 289 20.07 13.41 8.03
CA ASP A 289 20.01 13.54 9.49
C ASP A 289 19.23 12.39 10.10
N LEU A 290 19.89 11.62 10.96
CA LEU A 290 19.31 10.49 11.69
C LEU A 290 19.19 10.74 13.20
N ALA A 291 19.39 11.96 13.68
CA ALA A 291 19.38 12.27 15.13
C ALA A 291 18.02 11.98 15.79
N GLY A 292 16.92 12.21 15.06
CA GLY A 292 15.56 11.96 15.53
C GLY A 292 15.03 10.56 15.30
N LEU A 293 15.85 9.59 14.85
CA LEU A 293 15.39 8.23 14.57
C LEU A 293 14.93 7.53 15.85
N ALA A 294 13.68 7.09 15.86
CA ALA A 294 13.11 6.29 16.94
C ALA A 294 12.46 5.03 16.38
N CYS A 295 12.74 3.89 17.02
CA CYS A 295 12.13 2.61 16.68
C CYS A 295 11.28 2.09 17.85
N TYR A 296 10.18 1.42 17.55
CA TYR A 296 9.21 0.91 18.50
C TYR A 296 8.84 -0.52 18.15
N HIS A 297 8.85 -1.40 19.15
CA HIS A 297 8.40 -2.78 19.03
C HIS A 297 6.99 -2.93 19.62
N SER A 298 6.14 -3.76 19.02
CA SER A 298 4.73 -3.93 19.43
C SER A 298 4.53 -4.40 20.87
N LYS A 299 5.52 -5.07 21.47
CA LYS A 299 5.50 -5.54 22.88
C LYS A 299 6.41 -4.71 23.79
N PHE A 300 7.59 -4.35 23.32
CA PHE A 300 8.62 -3.72 24.16
C PHE A 300 8.61 -2.20 24.13
N GLY A 301 7.68 -1.57 23.40
CA GLY A 301 7.63 -0.11 23.26
C GLY A 301 8.86 0.45 22.52
N LYS A 302 9.36 1.60 22.98
CA LYS A 302 10.56 2.22 22.37
C LYS A 302 11.79 1.35 22.60
N ILE A 303 12.51 1.05 21.51
CA ILE A 303 13.68 0.17 21.52
C ILE A 303 14.96 0.97 21.23
N LYS A 304 16.05 0.56 21.88
CA LYS A 304 17.37 1.17 21.66
C LYS A 304 17.90 0.76 20.30
N THR A 305 18.30 1.74 19.51
CA THR A 305 19.01 1.53 18.23
C THR A 305 20.49 1.85 18.42
N GLN A 306 21.35 1.14 17.72
CA GLN A 306 22.79 1.40 17.62
C GLN A 306 23.10 1.77 16.17
N ARG A 307 23.83 2.85 15.99
CA ARG A 307 24.30 3.25 14.64
C ARG A 307 25.71 2.71 14.43
N LEU A 308 25.94 2.11 13.28
CA LEU A 308 27.24 1.71 12.79
C LEU A 308 27.58 2.54 11.55
N GLY A 309 28.57 3.40 11.68
CA GLY A 309 28.88 4.40 10.65
C GLY A 309 27.75 5.44 10.47
N SER A 310 27.57 5.93 9.25
CA SER A 310 26.63 7.00 8.94
C SER A 310 25.19 6.55 8.69
N SER A 311 24.95 5.31 8.24
CA SER A 311 23.66 4.88 7.70
C SER A 311 23.16 3.53 8.19
N ARG A 312 24.00 2.68 8.75
CA ARG A 312 23.59 1.36 9.26
C ARG A 312 22.98 1.50 10.65
N VAL A 313 21.81 0.90 10.85
CA VAL A 313 21.08 0.83 12.13
C VAL A 313 20.98 -0.61 12.56
N GLU A 314 21.32 -0.88 13.81
CA GLU A 314 21.26 -2.19 14.44
C GLU A 314 20.36 -2.13 15.68
N ILE A 315 19.58 -3.18 15.87
CA ILE A 315 18.69 -3.39 17.01
C ILE A 315 19.01 -4.74 17.63
N ARG A 316 19.27 -4.75 18.93
CA ARG A 316 19.54 -5.95 19.71
C ARG A 316 18.52 -6.08 20.82
N PHE A 317 17.87 -7.22 20.88
CA PHE A 317 16.89 -7.53 21.92
C PHE A 317 17.53 -8.40 23.00
N ARG A 318 17.19 -8.11 24.25
CA ARG A 318 17.60 -8.93 25.40
C ARG A 318 16.67 -10.10 25.63
N GLU A 319 15.41 -9.94 25.29
CA GLU A 319 14.36 -10.92 25.49
C GLU A 319 13.88 -11.48 24.13
N PRO A 320 13.53 -12.77 24.08
CA PRO A 320 12.98 -13.38 22.89
C PRO A 320 11.60 -12.80 22.55
N PHE A 321 11.27 -12.84 21.28
CA PHE A 321 9.92 -12.53 20.82
C PHE A 321 8.97 -13.66 21.24
N ALA A 322 7.77 -13.29 21.65
CA ALA A 322 6.70 -14.26 21.87
C ALA A 322 6.23 -14.87 20.54
N SER A 323 5.72 -16.10 20.58
CA SER A 323 5.05 -16.70 19.42
C SER A 323 3.95 -15.78 18.89
N GLY A 324 3.81 -15.74 17.57
CA GLY A 324 2.90 -14.84 16.89
C GLY A 324 3.59 -13.71 16.13
N ARG A 325 2.91 -12.58 16.01
CA ARG A 325 3.39 -11.43 15.24
C ARG A 325 4.14 -10.45 16.12
N SER A 326 5.32 -10.06 15.67
CA SER A 326 6.10 -8.95 16.23
C SER A 326 6.28 -7.88 15.17
N ARG A 327 5.88 -6.65 15.49
CA ARG A 327 6.01 -5.50 14.59
C ARG A 327 7.00 -4.49 15.14
N ILE A 328 7.80 -3.95 14.25
CA ILE A 328 8.74 -2.88 14.56
C ILE A 328 8.46 -1.73 13.59
N ASN A 329 8.32 -0.53 14.13
CA ASN A 329 8.15 0.70 13.36
C ASN A 329 9.28 1.65 13.72
N CYS A 330 9.97 2.17 12.71
CA CYS A 330 10.97 3.20 12.85
C CYS A 330 10.51 4.48 12.17
N THR A 331 10.58 5.58 12.88
CA THR A 331 10.15 6.90 12.39
C THR A 331 11.22 7.94 12.65
N ILE A 332 11.24 8.95 11.80
CA ILE A 332 12.10 10.13 11.94
C ILE A 332 11.35 11.34 11.36
N PRO A 333 11.47 12.54 11.96
CA PRO A 333 10.97 13.76 11.36
C PRO A 333 11.52 13.94 9.94
N GLY A 334 10.66 14.30 9.02
CA GLY A 334 11.00 14.57 7.63
C GLY A 334 10.69 16.02 7.25
N GLU A 335 10.70 16.28 5.96
CA GLU A 335 10.39 17.60 5.41
C GLU A 335 8.92 17.98 5.64
N ASP A 336 8.63 19.26 5.73
CA ASP A 336 7.28 19.83 5.84
C ASP A 336 6.46 19.31 7.06
N GLY A 337 7.11 18.97 8.16
CA GLY A 337 6.47 18.43 9.36
C GLY A 337 5.92 16.99 9.17
N ARG A 338 6.29 16.31 8.10
CA ARG A 338 5.88 14.95 7.79
C ARG A 338 6.79 13.94 8.47
N TRP A 339 6.25 12.75 8.77
CA TRP A 339 7.04 11.67 9.33
C TRP A 339 7.57 10.75 8.23
N ARG A 340 8.87 10.45 8.25
CA ARG A 340 9.40 9.30 7.52
C ARG A 340 9.10 8.04 8.31
N TRP A 341 8.61 7.01 7.62
CA TRP A 341 8.15 5.79 8.28
C TRP A 341 8.63 4.54 7.54
N PHE A 342 9.30 3.68 8.28
CA PHE A 342 9.64 2.32 7.89
C PHE A 342 9.06 1.34 8.90
N GLY A 343 8.48 0.24 8.43
CA GLY A 343 7.99 -0.81 9.30
C GLY A 343 8.36 -2.19 8.79
N MET A 344 8.46 -3.12 9.72
CA MET A 344 8.72 -4.53 9.46
C MET A 344 7.87 -5.38 10.39
N GLN A 345 7.55 -6.60 9.96
CA GLN A 345 6.85 -7.59 10.76
C GLN A 345 7.59 -8.91 10.70
N TYR A 346 7.75 -9.52 11.86
CA TYR A 346 8.25 -10.89 12.00
C TYR A 346 7.18 -11.80 12.54
N TYR A 347 7.27 -13.06 12.20
CA TYR A 347 6.36 -14.10 12.68
C TYR A 347 7.16 -15.28 13.24
N LEU A 348 6.92 -15.59 14.51
CA LEU A 348 7.41 -16.78 15.18
C LEU A 348 6.24 -17.76 15.34
N PRO A 349 6.23 -18.91 14.66
CA PRO A 349 5.21 -19.94 14.85
C PRO A 349 5.16 -20.44 16.31
N LYS A 350 4.00 -20.99 16.72
CA LYS A 350 3.85 -21.69 18.00
C LYS A 350 4.58 -23.02 17.96
#